data_7b71d6a69610bc16cf6b6b5886e000d9
#
_entry.id   7b71d6a69610bc16cf6b6b5886e000d9
#
_cell.length_a   1.000
_cell.length_b   1.000
_cell.length_c   1.000
_cell.angle_alpha   90.00
_cell.angle_beta   90.00
_cell.angle_gamma   90.00
#
_symmetry.space_group_name_H-M   'P 1'
#
loop_
_entity.id
_entity.type
_entity.pdbx_description
1 polymer ?
#
loop_
_entity_poly.entity_id
_entity_poly.type
_entity_poly.pdbx_seq_one_letter_code
_entity_poly.pdbx_strand_id
1 'polypeptide(L)'
;MTLKVISSVCAAAVAVGFIYVLLVLLVFEEYTTFLKVALAAAVGYAAVTLVRKLIDAPRPYELLDFYTVPPKKKKGHSFPSRHVFSAFCIATITYSLATPISVATLILGTVIAVLRVLLGIHFVRDVVCGALIGIATGIIGYLTVAYI
;
A
#
# COMPACT_ATOMS: atom_id res chain seq x y z
N MET A 1 7.12 13.47 -16.49
CA MET A 1 5.65 13.48 -16.26
C MET A 1 5.05 12.07 -16.29
N THR A 2 5.47 11.21 -17.20
CA THR A 2 4.93 9.86 -17.45
C THR A 2 5.04 8.89 -16.28
N LEU A 3 6.20 8.74 -15.63
CA LEU A 3 6.39 7.80 -14.51
C LEU A 3 5.49 8.09 -13.29
N LYS A 4 5.21 9.38 -13.03
CA LYS A 4 4.30 9.78 -11.95
C LYS A 4 2.86 9.38 -12.25
N VAL A 5 2.43 9.53 -13.51
CA VAL A 5 1.10 9.10 -13.98
C VAL A 5 0.98 7.59 -13.85
N ILE A 6 1.98 6.82 -14.33
CA ILE A 6 2.00 5.36 -14.21
C ILE A 6 1.88 4.93 -12.76
N SER A 7 2.69 5.50 -11.85
CA SER A 7 2.60 5.20 -10.41
C SER A 7 1.21 5.49 -9.83
N SER A 8 0.54 6.55 -10.29
CA SER A 8 -0.80 6.89 -9.80
C SER A 8 -1.86 5.96 -10.36
N VAL A 9 -1.75 5.57 -11.63
CA VAL A 9 -2.63 4.60 -12.28
C VAL A 9 -2.51 3.23 -11.60
N CYS A 10 -1.29 2.75 -11.36
CA CYS A 10 -1.08 1.50 -10.62
C CYS A 10 -1.72 1.54 -9.21
N ALA A 11 -1.57 2.66 -8.50
CA ALA A 11 -2.17 2.81 -7.17
C ALA A 11 -3.71 2.85 -7.23
N ALA A 12 -4.29 3.47 -8.26
CA ALA A 12 -5.73 3.45 -8.50
C ALA A 12 -6.23 2.04 -8.84
N ALA A 13 -5.51 1.30 -9.68
CA ALA A 13 -5.84 -0.09 -10.03
C ALA A 13 -5.85 -1.00 -8.79
N VAL A 14 -4.87 -0.86 -7.89
CA VAL A 14 -4.85 -1.58 -6.59
C VAL A 14 -6.10 -1.25 -5.77
N ALA A 15 -6.47 0.03 -5.67
CA ALA A 15 -7.64 0.45 -4.91
C ALA A 15 -8.95 -0.10 -5.52
N VAL A 16 -9.09 -0.06 -6.84
CA VAL A 16 -10.24 -0.61 -7.56
C VAL A 16 -10.34 -2.12 -7.36
N GLY A 17 -9.22 -2.86 -7.47
CA GLY A 17 -9.20 -4.30 -7.21
C GLY A 17 -9.63 -4.64 -5.77
N PHE A 18 -9.20 -3.85 -4.78
CA PHE A 18 -9.62 -4.06 -3.39
C PHE A 18 -11.12 -3.77 -3.19
N ILE A 19 -11.62 -2.65 -3.74
CA ILE A 19 -13.05 -2.31 -3.71
C ILE A 19 -13.87 -3.43 -4.36
N TYR A 20 -13.42 -3.96 -5.50
CA TYR A 20 -14.08 -5.08 -6.16
C TYR A 20 -14.19 -6.30 -5.24
N VAL A 21 -13.11 -6.71 -4.56
CA VAL A 21 -13.15 -7.84 -3.61
C VAL A 21 -14.15 -7.57 -2.49
N LEU A 22 -14.16 -6.36 -1.91
CA LEU A 22 -15.11 -6.00 -0.87
C LEU A 22 -16.57 -6.04 -1.35
N LEU A 23 -16.84 -5.57 -2.57
CA LEU A 23 -18.18 -5.64 -3.17
C LEU A 23 -18.63 -7.08 -3.42
N VAL A 24 -17.72 -7.94 -3.89
CA VAL A 24 -18.00 -9.38 -4.07
C VAL A 24 -18.41 -10.00 -2.74
N LEU A 25 -17.67 -9.75 -1.66
CA LEU A 25 -18.03 -10.27 -0.33
C LEU A 25 -19.40 -9.79 0.15
N LEU A 26 -19.78 -8.53 -0.14
CA LEU A 26 -21.10 -8.01 0.19
C LEU A 26 -22.21 -8.67 -0.63
N VAL A 27 -22.00 -8.90 -1.93
CA VAL A 27 -22.99 -9.53 -2.82
C VAL A 27 -23.25 -10.98 -2.44
N PHE A 28 -22.20 -11.69 -2.00
CA PHE A 28 -22.31 -13.08 -1.53
C PHE A 28 -22.67 -13.21 -0.04
N GLU A 29 -23.05 -12.09 0.62
CA GLU A 29 -23.48 -12.03 2.02
C GLU A 29 -22.39 -12.46 3.04
N GLU A 30 -21.13 -12.45 2.65
CA GLU A 30 -19.97 -12.78 3.48
C GLU A 30 -19.58 -11.60 4.41
N TYR A 31 -20.55 -11.11 5.21
CA TYR A 31 -20.40 -9.90 6.02
C TYR A 31 -19.29 -10.00 7.06
N THR A 32 -19.08 -11.17 7.65
CA THR A 32 -18.03 -11.37 8.64
C THR A 32 -16.65 -11.26 8.02
N THR A 33 -16.43 -11.89 6.88
CA THR A 33 -15.20 -11.82 6.10
C THR A 33 -14.96 -10.39 5.59
N PHE A 34 -16.00 -9.73 5.08
CA PHE A 34 -15.93 -8.33 4.68
C PHE A 34 -15.43 -7.43 5.81
N LEU A 35 -16.04 -7.54 7.00
CA LEU A 35 -15.66 -6.72 8.16
C LEU A 35 -14.21 -6.97 8.60
N LYS A 36 -13.79 -8.23 8.66
CA LYS A 36 -12.42 -8.59 9.06
C LYS A 36 -11.39 -8.02 8.08
N VAL A 37 -11.60 -8.20 6.77
CA VAL A 37 -10.72 -7.67 5.72
C VAL A 37 -10.66 -6.15 5.74
N ALA A 38 -11.81 -5.49 5.82
CA ALA A 38 -11.89 -4.04 5.84
C ALA A 38 -11.24 -3.44 7.10
N LEU A 39 -11.52 -4.01 8.28
CA LEU A 39 -10.93 -3.56 9.56
C LEU A 39 -9.42 -3.77 9.60
N ALA A 40 -8.92 -4.93 9.18
CA ALA A 40 -7.47 -5.20 9.18
C ALA A 40 -6.73 -4.19 8.27
N ALA A 41 -7.26 -3.94 7.06
CA ALA A 41 -6.68 -2.96 6.15
C ALA A 41 -6.76 -1.53 6.71
N ALA A 42 -7.89 -1.13 7.29
CA ALA A 42 -8.10 0.20 7.86
C ALA A 42 -7.21 0.46 9.08
N VAL A 43 -7.16 -0.48 10.02
CA VAL A 43 -6.32 -0.38 11.23
C VAL A 43 -4.84 -0.32 10.85
N GLY A 44 -4.38 -1.19 9.96
CA GLY A 44 -3.00 -1.17 9.46
C GLY A 44 -2.65 0.15 8.76
N TYR A 45 -3.56 0.68 7.93
CA TYR A 45 -3.36 1.98 7.27
C TYR A 45 -3.30 3.15 8.27
N ALA A 46 -4.15 3.12 9.30
CA ALA A 46 -4.15 4.12 10.36
C ALA A 46 -2.84 4.05 11.17
N ALA A 47 -2.40 2.84 11.55
CA ALA A 47 -1.15 2.62 12.27
C ALA A 47 0.07 3.15 11.48
N VAL A 48 0.20 2.78 10.20
CA VAL A 48 1.28 3.28 9.33
C VAL A 48 1.21 4.80 9.17
N THR A 49 0.00 5.36 9.09
CA THR A 49 -0.16 6.83 8.99
C THR A 49 0.28 7.53 10.27
N LEU A 50 0.00 6.94 11.44
CA LEU A 50 0.48 7.46 12.73
C LEU A 50 2.01 7.39 12.83
N VAL A 51 2.60 6.23 12.53
CA VAL A 51 4.07 6.04 12.52
C VAL A 51 4.75 7.08 11.62
N ARG A 52 4.19 7.36 10.43
CA ARG A 52 4.71 8.40 9.53
C ARG A 52 4.70 9.79 10.13
N LYS A 53 3.64 10.14 10.89
CA LYS A 53 3.56 11.43 11.57
C LYS A 53 4.56 11.55 12.71
N LEU A 54 4.77 10.46 13.45
CA LEU A 54 5.69 10.44 14.58
C LEU A 54 7.17 10.49 14.16
N ILE A 55 7.54 9.78 13.08
CA ILE A 55 8.92 9.74 12.62
C ILE A 55 9.28 10.98 11.79
N ASP A 56 8.33 11.51 11.05
CA ASP A 56 8.46 12.71 10.18
C ASP A 56 9.75 12.76 9.32
N ALA A 57 10.14 11.61 8.76
CA ALA A 57 11.36 11.50 7.98
C ALA A 57 11.33 12.37 6.70
N PRO A 58 12.44 13.05 6.35
CA PRO A 58 12.52 13.82 5.12
C PRO A 58 12.50 12.92 3.88
N ARG A 59 12.18 13.49 2.73
CA ARG A 59 12.12 12.78 1.44
C ARG A 59 13.40 12.99 0.64
N PRO A 60 13.73 12.07 -0.31
CA PRO A 60 14.89 12.21 -1.17
C PRO A 60 14.96 13.58 -1.87
N TYR A 61 13.85 14.05 -2.43
CA TYR A 61 13.82 15.35 -3.13
C TYR A 61 13.97 16.57 -2.21
N GLU A 62 13.93 16.41 -0.90
CA GLU A 62 14.21 17.48 0.08
C GLU A 62 15.69 17.59 0.42
N LEU A 63 16.44 16.47 0.24
CA LEU A 63 17.84 16.35 0.64
C LEU A 63 18.81 16.34 -0.54
N LEU A 64 18.33 16.02 -1.75
CA LEU A 64 19.16 15.74 -2.90
C LEU A 64 18.73 16.60 -4.09
N ASP A 65 19.58 17.53 -4.50
CA ASP A 65 19.30 18.55 -5.53
C ASP A 65 19.18 17.99 -6.97
N PHE A 66 19.55 16.74 -7.21
CA PHE A 66 19.53 16.15 -8.54
C PHE A 66 18.17 15.55 -8.97
N TYR A 67 17.17 15.56 -8.12
CA TYR A 67 15.83 15.12 -8.49
C TYR A 67 15.06 16.22 -9.23
N THR A 68 14.76 15.93 -10.51
CA THR A 68 14.04 16.84 -11.40
C THR A 68 12.52 16.89 -11.18
N VAL A 69 12.00 16.14 -10.22
CA VAL A 69 10.56 16.18 -9.90
C VAL A 69 10.27 17.49 -9.18
N PRO A 70 9.37 18.35 -9.69
CA PRO A 70 9.05 19.62 -9.04
C PRO A 70 8.75 19.38 -7.56
N PRO A 71 9.29 20.20 -6.65
CA PRO A 71 9.10 20.01 -5.22
C PRO A 71 7.60 20.00 -4.93
N LYS A 72 7.10 18.87 -4.41
CA LYS A 72 5.75 18.85 -3.88
C LYS A 72 5.73 19.77 -2.67
N LYS A 73 4.66 20.57 -2.51
CA LYS A 73 4.45 21.43 -1.33
C LYS A 73 4.46 20.66 0.01
N LYS A 74 4.44 19.32 -0.03
CA LYS A 74 4.45 18.45 1.16
C LYS A 74 5.88 18.07 1.51
N LYS A 75 6.37 18.58 2.63
CA LYS A 75 7.63 18.19 3.26
C LYS A 75 7.39 17.05 4.26
N GLY A 76 8.46 16.30 4.54
CA GLY A 76 8.45 15.26 5.56
C GLY A 76 7.58 14.04 5.26
N HIS A 77 7.38 13.24 6.30
CA HIS A 77 6.55 12.03 6.32
C HIS A 77 6.89 11.04 5.19
N SER A 78 8.20 10.78 4.94
CA SER A 78 8.61 9.82 3.92
C SER A 78 8.39 8.37 4.38
N PHE A 79 8.81 8.05 5.59
CA PHE A 79 8.90 6.68 6.12
C PHE A 79 7.68 6.29 6.99
N PRO A 80 7.16 5.07 6.83
CA PRO A 80 7.28 4.16 5.69
C PRO A 80 6.37 4.56 4.52
N SER A 81 6.53 3.92 3.34
CA SER A 81 5.72 4.22 2.15
C SER A 81 4.30 3.66 2.26
N ARG A 82 3.28 4.51 2.38
CA ARG A 82 1.87 4.10 2.49
C ARG A 82 1.34 3.38 1.25
N HIS A 83 1.73 3.81 0.04
CA HIS A 83 1.26 3.18 -1.19
C HIS A 83 1.78 1.76 -1.32
N VAL A 84 3.05 1.55 -0.97
CA VAL A 84 3.65 0.21 -0.98
C VAL A 84 3.04 -0.64 0.13
N PHE A 85 2.92 -0.09 1.35
CA PHE A 85 2.21 -0.74 2.45
C PHE A 85 0.82 -1.23 2.02
N SER A 86 -0.02 -0.34 1.47
CA SER A 86 -1.38 -0.69 1.07
C SER A 86 -1.41 -1.79 0.01
N ALA A 87 -0.57 -1.71 -1.02
CA ALA A 87 -0.54 -2.71 -2.08
C ALA A 87 -0.14 -4.09 -1.54
N PHE A 88 0.91 -4.18 -0.73
CA PHE A 88 1.35 -5.45 -0.15
C PHE A 88 0.39 -6.00 0.91
N CYS A 89 -0.22 -5.14 1.73
CA CYS A 89 -1.26 -5.54 2.68
C CYS A 89 -2.49 -6.12 1.95
N ILE A 90 -3.00 -5.42 0.94
CA ILE A 90 -4.14 -5.87 0.14
C ILE A 90 -3.82 -7.18 -0.57
N ALA A 91 -2.66 -7.29 -1.23
CA ALA A 91 -2.24 -8.52 -1.90
C ALA A 91 -2.22 -9.72 -0.95
N THR A 92 -1.68 -9.53 0.26
CA THR A 92 -1.56 -10.62 1.24
C THR A 92 -2.92 -11.02 1.82
N ILE A 93 -3.74 -10.05 2.24
CA ILE A 93 -5.03 -10.34 2.89
C ILE A 93 -6.05 -10.95 1.92
N THR A 94 -5.98 -10.59 0.62
CA THR A 94 -6.90 -11.10 -0.40
C THR A 94 -6.44 -12.39 -1.07
N TYR A 95 -5.30 -12.95 -0.67
CA TYR A 95 -4.69 -14.10 -1.35
C TYR A 95 -5.62 -15.32 -1.44
N SER A 96 -6.29 -15.68 -0.34
CA SER A 96 -7.23 -16.81 -0.29
C SER A 96 -8.60 -16.52 -0.92
N LEU A 97 -8.97 -15.23 -0.99
CA LEU A 97 -10.28 -14.82 -1.46
C LEU A 97 -10.31 -14.65 -2.99
N ALA A 98 -9.24 -14.12 -3.55
CA ALA A 98 -9.13 -13.79 -4.96
C ALA A 98 -7.66 -13.84 -5.43
N THR A 99 -7.09 -15.03 -5.54
CA THR A 99 -5.67 -15.24 -5.90
C THR A 99 -5.21 -14.46 -7.14
N PRO A 100 -5.95 -14.42 -8.27
CA PRO A 100 -5.51 -13.65 -9.43
C PRO A 100 -5.40 -12.15 -9.15
N ILE A 101 -6.33 -11.59 -8.38
CA ILE A 101 -6.30 -10.17 -7.97
C ILE A 101 -5.14 -9.91 -7.02
N SER A 102 -4.90 -10.83 -6.09
CA SER A 102 -3.76 -10.76 -5.16
C SER A 102 -2.42 -10.72 -5.91
N VAL A 103 -2.21 -11.63 -6.85
CA VAL A 103 -0.99 -11.67 -7.68
C VAL A 103 -0.83 -10.40 -8.50
N ALA A 104 -1.89 -9.95 -9.18
CA ALA A 104 -1.87 -8.70 -9.94
C ALA A 104 -1.53 -7.50 -9.02
N THR A 105 -2.13 -7.44 -7.82
CA THR A 105 -1.86 -6.39 -6.82
C THR A 105 -0.41 -6.42 -6.33
N LEU A 106 0.18 -7.60 -6.13
CA LEU A 106 1.58 -7.76 -5.76
C LEU A 106 2.53 -7.23 -6.84
N ILE A 107 2.25 -7.55 -8.11
CA ILE A 107 3.00 -7.05 -9.26
C ILE A 107 2.91 -5.51 -9.32
N LEU A 108 1.69 -4.96 -9.25
CA LEU A 108 1.47 -3.52 -9.25
C LEU A 108 2.14 -2.83 -8.05
N GLY A 109 2.09 -3.45 -6.86
CA GLY A 109 2.76 -2.96 -5.65
C GLY A 109 4.28 -2.87 -5.82
N THR A 110 4.88 -3.87 -6.47
CA THR A 110 6.31 -3.88 -6.80
C THR A 110 6.66 -2.77 -7.79
N VAL A 111 5.86 -2.60 -8.84
CA VAL A 111 6.02 -1.49 -9.80
C VAL A 111 5.90 -0.14 -9.08
N ILE A 112 4.91 0.02 -8.22
CA ILE A 112 4.76 1.24 -7.40
C ILE A 112 6.01 1.49 -6.56
N ALA A 113 6.55 0.47 -5.89
CA ALA A 113 7.75 0.58 -5.05
C ALA A 113 8.94 1.12 -5.86
N VAL A 114 9.25 0.50 -7.00
CA VAL A 114 10.33 0.93 -7.90
C VAL A 114 10.10 2.38 -8.37
N LEU A 115 8.91 2.69 -8.87
CA LEU A 115 8.60 4.03 -9.38
C LEU A 115 8.69 5.11 -8.28
N ARG A 116 8.33 4.81 -7.03
CA ARG A 116 8.45 5.75 -5.92
C ARG A 116 9.89 6.07 -5.56
N VAL A 117 10.81 5.12 -5.72
CA VAL A 117 12.24 5.34 -5.54
C VAL A 117 12.81 6.13 -6.72
N LEU A 118 12.54 5.72 -7.97
CA LEU A 118 13.02 6.42 -9.17
C LEU A 118 12.54 7.88 -9.26
N LEU A 119 11.35 8.17 -8.76
CA LEU A 119 10.81 9.53 -8.68
C LEU A 119 11.37 10.36 -7.50
N GLY A 120 12.29 9.81 -6.69
CA GLY A 120 12.82 10.49 -5.52
C GLY A 120 11.78 10.83 -4.45
N ILE A 121 10.63 10.15 -4.44
CA ILE A 121 9.55 10.38 -3.46
C ILE A 121 9.81 9.64 -2.16
N HIS A 122 10.46 8.47 -2.24
CA HIS A 122 10.81 7.60 -1.13
C HIS A 122 12.22 7.03 -1.29
N PHE A 123 12.92 6.84 -0.17
CA PHE A 123 14.14 6.04 -0.14
C PHE A 123 13.81 4.55 -0.28
N VAL A 124 14.80 3.74 -0.68
CA VAL A 124 14.65 2.28 -0.76
C VAL A 124 14.16 1.70 0.58
N ARG A 125 14.71 2.14 1.70
CA ARG A 125 14.29 1.73 3.05
C ARG A 125 12.80 1.98 3.31
N ASP A 126 12.23 3.08 2.79
CA ASP A 126 10.83 3.45 3.04
C ASP A 126 9.87 2.49 2.32
N VAL A 127 10.24 2.05 1.12
CA VAL A 127 9.43 1.12 0.34
C VAL A 127 9.59 -0.32 0.84
N VAL A 128 10.81 -0.74 1.22
CA VAL A 128 11.05 -2.06 1.80
C VAL A 128 10.30 -2.23 3.12
N CYS A 129 10.46 -1.27 4.04
CA CYS A 129 9.71 -1.30 5.31
C CYS A 129 8.19 -1.23 5.08
N GLY A 130 7.73 -0.42 4.12
CA GLY A 130 6.32 -0.38 3.75
C GLY A 130 5.80 -1.73 3.28
N ALA A 131 6.56 -2.45 2.44
CA ALA A 131 6.22 -3.78 1.97
C ALA A 131 6.17 -4.80 3.12
N LEU A 132 7.21 -4.85 3.95
CA LEU A 132 7.29 -5.80 5.09
C LEU A 132 6.16 -5.59 6.10
N ILE A 133 5.87 -4.34 6.47
CA ILE A 133 4.76 -4.02 7.37
C ILE A 133 3.43 -4.37 6.69
N GLY A 134 3.29 -4.13 5.38
CA GLY A 134 2.11 -4.51 4.61
C GLY A 134 1.86 -6.01 4.62
N ILE A 135 2.89 -6.81 4.34
CA ILE A 135 2.82 -8.28 4.39
C ILE A 135 2.45 -8.75 5.80
N ALA A 136 3.14 -8.27 6.84
CA ALA A 136 2.86 -8.65 8.22
C ALA A 136 1.41 -8.34 8.62
N THR A 137 0.93 -7.13 8.32
CA THR A 137 -0.48 -6.74 8.56
C THR A 137 -1.45 -7.61 7.76
N GLY A 138 -1.13 -7.89 6.49
CA GLY A 138 -1.93 -8.75 5.64
C GLY A 138 -2.01 -10.19 6.14
N ILE A 139 -0.91 -10.76 6.65
CA ILE A 139 -0.88 -12.09 7.28
C ILE A 139 -1.77 -12.12 8.53
N ILE A 140 -1.65 -11.12 9.41
CA ILE A 140 -2.51 -11.02 10.60
C ILE A 140 -3.99 -10.97 10.18
N GLY A 141 -4.33 -10.11 9.21
CA GLY A 141 -5.68 -10.03 8.67
C GLY A 141 -6.17 -11.34 8.04
N TYR A 142 -5.31 -12.01 7.27
CA TYR A 142 -5.61 -13.32 6.69
C TYR A 142 -5.89 -14.38 7.75
N LEU A 143 -5.05 -14.47 8.79
CA LEU A 143 -5.24 -15.44 9.88
C LEU A 143 -6.53 -15.16 10.65
N THR A 144 -6.91 -13.92 10.87
CA THR A 144 -8.20 -13.58 11.50
C THR A 144 -9.40 -13.98 10.64
N VAL A 145 -9.28 -13.93 9.31
CA VAL A 145 -10.31 -14.41 8.39
C VAL A 145 -10.41 -15.94 8.41
N ALA A 146 -9.26 -16.63 8.40
CA ALA A 146 -9.20 -18.08 8.26
C ALA A 146 -9.56 -18.87 9.53
N TYR A 147 -9.28 -18.32 10.73
CA TYR A 147 -9.31 -19.10 11.98
C TYR A 147 -10.24 -18.55 13.07
N ILE A 148 -10.85 -17.40 12.89
CA ILE A 148 -11.79 -16.80 13.83
C ILE A 148 -13.14 -16.53 13.14
#